data_cc63fa784233b89156530416223a7fc4
#
_entry.id   cc63fa784233b89156530416223a7fc4
#
_cell.length_a   1.000
_cell.length_b   1.000
_cell.length_c   1.000
_cell.angle_alpha   90.00
_cell.angle_beta   90.00
_cell.angle_gamma   90.00
#
_symmetry.space_group_name_H-M   'P 1'
#
loop_
_entity.id
_entity.type
_entity.pdbx_description
1 polymer ?
#
loop_
_entity_poly.entity_id
_entity_poly.type
_entity_poly.pdbx_seq_one_letter_code
_entity_poly.pdbx_strand_id
1 'polypeptide(L)'
;MKYSEGYLLDNRYQFERFIGSGTFGEVWVATDKATDIEVAIKVYISMDETGFQEFKKEFQISFELNHSNLLHANYLGVNAEDKRPYLVMPFCPNGSVSSQIGSMSEADLWRFIRDVASGLAYLHSKTPPIIHQDIKP
;
A
#
# COMPACT_ATOMS: atom_id res chain seq x y z
N MET A 1 4.83 15.81 9.25
CA MET A 1 3.55 15.09 9.38
C MET A 1 2.43 16.10 9.24
N LYS A 2 1.50 15.88 8.32
CA LYS A 2 0.42 16.86 8.06
C LYS A 2 -0.90 16.48 8.75
N TYR A 3 -1.12 15.18 8.93
CA TYR A 3 -2.32 14.66 9.57
C TYR A 3 -2.04 14.25 11.02
N SER A 4 -3.09 13.99 11.78
CA SER A 4 -3.03 13.53 13.17
C SER A 4 -4.02 12.38 13.40
N GLU A 5 -3.84 11.66 14.48
CA GLU A 5 -4.82 10.69 14.95
C GLU A 5 -6.19 11.35 15.11
N GLY A 6 -7.23 10.65 14.73
CA GLY A 6 -8.59 11.14 14.71
C GLY A 6 -8.98 11.96 13.47
N TYR A 7 -8.02 12.29 12.56
CA TYR A 7 -8.35 12.97 11.31
C TYR A 7 -9.33 12.13 10.48
N LEU A 8 -10.36 12.76 9.96
CA LEU A 8 -11.40 12.09 9.15
C LEU A 8 -11.22 12.46 7.68
N LEU A 9 -10.56 11.59 6.92
CA LEU A 9 -10.32 11.74 5.50
C LEU A 9 -11.61 11.48 4.71
N ASP A 10 -12.03 12.47 3.91
CA ASP A 10 -13.22 12.43 3.05
C ASP A 10 -14.50 11.92 3.76
N ASN A 11 -14.67 12.26 5.05
CA ASN A 11 -15.78 11.84 5.91
C ASN A 11 -15.98 10.32 6.00
N ARG A 12 -14.95 9.53 5.69
CA ARG A 12 -15.04 8.07 5.65
C ARG A 12 -13.94 7.35 6.42
N TYR A 13 -12.68 7.78 6.28
CA TYR A 13 -11.54 7.07 6.85
C TYR A 13 -11.01 7.81 8.06
N GLN A 14 -11.21 7.27 9.24
CA GLN A 14 -10.70 7.85 10.49
C GLN A 14 -9.29 7.34 10.76
N PHE A 15 -8.32 8.24 10.81
CA PHE A 15 -6.92 7.90 11.09
C PHE A 15 -6.75 7.50 12.56
N GLU A 16 -6.22 6.29 12.77
CA GLU A 16 -6.02 5.73 14.11
C GLU A 16 -4.56 5.79 14.55
N ARG A 17 -3.64 5.41 13.66
CA ARG A 17 -2.23 5.27 14.00
C ARG A 17 -1.34 5.56 12.80
N PHE A 18 -0.31 6.37 13.04
CA PHE A 18 0.74 6.62 12.06
C PHE A 18 1.64 5.38 11.91
N ILE A 19 1.89 4.95 10.67
CA ILE A 19 2.80 3.83 10.38
C ILE A 19 4.17 4.33 9.97
N GLY A 20 4.23 5.33 9.10
CA GLY A 20 5.49 5.86 8.60
C GLY A 20 5.33 6.93 7.55
N SER A 21 6.44 7.55 7.19
CA SER A 21 6.51 8.55 6.12
C SER A 21 7.77 8.35 5.29
N GLY A 22 7.74 8.88 4.08
CA GLY A 22 8.86 8.87 3.16
C GLY A 22 8.76 10.03 2.17
N THR A 23 9.60 9.97 1.13
CA THR A 23 9.62 10.99 0.07
C THR A 23 8.29 11.14 -0.66
N PHE A 24 7.48 10.09 -0.67
CA PHE A 24 6.20 10.08 -1.38
C PHE A 24 5.00 10.50 -0.55
N GLY A 25 5.11 10.56 0.79
CA GLY A 25 3.99 10.92 1.66
C GLY A 25 3.96 10.18 2.99
N GLU A 26 2.76 9.99 3.53
CA GLU A 26 2.50 9.40 4.85
C GLU A 26 1.65 8.15 4.73
N VAL A 27 1.88 7.17 5.62
CA VAL A 27 1.06 5.95 5.71
C VAL A 27 0.42 5.87 7.10
N TRP A 28 -0.88 5.66 7.11
CA TRP A 28 -1.71 5.59 8.30
C TRP A 28 -2.52 4.30 8.34
N VAL A 29 -2.72 3.77 9.54
CA VAL A 29 -3.83 2.84 9.81
C VAL A 29 -5.08 3.67 10.03
N ALA A 30 -6.17 3.30 9.41
CA ALA A 30 -7.44 3.99 9.52
C ALA A 30 -8.61 2.99 9.63
N THR A 31 -9.69 3.42 10.25
CA THR A 31 -10.96 2.70 10.21
C THR A 31 -11.82 3.25 9.08
N ASP A 32 -12.22 2.39 8.16
CA ASP A 32 -13.25 2.72 7.17
C ASP A 32 -14.61 2.74 7.87
N LYS A 33 -15.16 3.92 8.10
CA LYS A 33 -16.44 4.09 8.82
C LYS A 33 -17.65 3.51 8.09
N ALA A 34 -17.52 3.23 6.81
CA ALA A 34 -18.59 2.60 6.03
C ALA A 34 -18.68 1.08 6.25
N THR A 35 -17.56 0.45 6.59
CA THR A 35 -17.48 -1.01 6.72
C THR A 35 -17.03 -1.48 8.10
N ASP A 36 -16.55 -0.58 8.96
CA ASP A 36 -15.90 -0.84 10.25
C ASP A 36 -14.64 -1.73 10.10
N ILE A 37 -14.02 -1.71 8.92
CA ILE A 37 -12.80 -2.49 8.62
C ILE A 37 -11.57 -1.59 8.76
N GLU A 38 -10.53 -2.13 9.38
CA GLU A 38 -9.22 -1.48 9.46
C GLU A 38 -8.49 -1.59 8.12
N VAL A 39 -8.00 -0.46 7.62
CA VAL A 39 -7.30 -0.34 6.34
C VAL A 39 -5.99 0.43 6.51
N ALA A 40 -5.08 0.28 5.56
CA ALA A 40 -3.92 1.15 5.42
C ALA A 40 -4.20 2.22 4.38
N ILE A 41 -3.88 3.47 4.70
CA ILE A 41 -4.02 4.59 3.77
C ILE A 41 -2.67 5.23 3.54
N LYS A 42 -2.25 5.26 2.30
CA LYS A 42 -1.05 5.98 1.86
C LYS A 42 -1.48 7.29 1.22
N VAL A 43 -1.18 8.39 1.89
CA VAL A 43 -1.46 9.73 1.38
C VAL A 43 -0.19 10.29 0.77
N TYR A 44 -0.26 10.64 -0.50
CA TYR A 44 0.87 11.14 -1.27
C TYR A 44 1.05 12.65 -1.09
N ILE A 45 2.22 13.16 -1.45
CA ILE A 45 2.44 14.59 -1.58
C ILE A 45 1.55 15.15 -2.70
N SER A 46 1.35 16.46 -2.70
CA SER A 46 0.61 17.11 -3.78
C SER A 46 1.29 16.87 -5.12
N MET A 47 0.50 16.63 -6.14
CA MET A 47 0.94 16.39 -7.52
C MET A 47 0.30 17.41 -8.44
N ASP A 48 1.02 17.77 -9.53
CA ASP A 48 0.40 18.48 -10.64
C ASP A 48 -0.50 17.55 -11.47
N GLU A 49 -1.19 18.09 -12.45
CA GLU A 49 -2.11 17.31 -13.30
C GLU A 49 -1.38 16.19 -14.05
N THR A 50 -0.18 16.45 -14.58
CA THR A 50 0.62 15.45 -15.29
C THR A 50 1.04 14.31 -14.36
N GLY A 51 1.57 14.63 -13.18
CA GLY A 51 1.95 13.66 -12.17
C GLY A 51 0.76 12.83 -11.68
N PHE A 52 -0.40 13.45 -11.52
CA PHE A 52 -1.62 12.74 -11.12
C PHE A 52 -2.10 11.77 -12.20
N GLN A 53 -2.05 12.15 -13.48
CA GLN A 53 -2.43 11.26 -14.59
C GLN A 53 -1.49 10.05 -14.70
N GLU A 54 -0.19 10.23 -14.50
CA GLU A 54 0.78 9.13 -14.44
C GLU A 54 0.49 8.20 -13.27
N PHE A 55 0.27 8.76 -12.08
CA PHE A 55 -0.10 8.01 -10.86
C PHE A 55 -1.38 7.20 -11.06
N LYS A 56 -2.38 7.79 -11.71
CA LYS A 56 -3.64 7.11 -12.03
C LYS A 56 -3.43 5.91 -12.97
N LYS A 57 -2.57 6.04 -13.97
CA LYS A 57 -2.22 4.94 -14.87
C LYS A 57 -1.53 3.79 -14.12
N GLU A 58 -0.59 4.10 -13.23
CA GLU A 58 0.06 3.10 -12.38
C GLU A 58 -0.94 2.38 -11.49
N PHE A 59 -1.88 3.12 -10.90
CA PHE A 59 -2.97 2.53 -10.11
C PHE A 59 -3.82 1.58 -10.95
N GLN A 60 -4.20 1.96 -12.17
CA GLN A 60 -5.00 1.12 -13.07
C GLN A 60 -4.30 -0.20 -13.39
N ILE A 61 -3.00 -0.17 -13.66
CA ILE A 61 -2.19 -1.38 -13.89
C ILE A 61 -2.17 -2.25 -12.64
N SER A 62 -1.89 -1.67 -11.49
CA SER A 62 -1.84 -2.38 -10.20
C SER A 62 -3.19 -2.98 -9.83
N PHE A 63 -4.29 -2.29 -10.09
CA PHE A 63 -5.65 -2.72 -9.76
C PHE A 63 -6.06 -4.00 -10.49
N GLU A 64 -5.56 -4.20 -11.71
CA GLU A 64 -5.83 -5.40 -12.51
C GLU A 64 -5.03 -6.63 -12.06
N LEU A 65 -3.99 -6.44 -11.25
CA LEU A 65 -3.18 -7.54 -10.73
C LEU A 65 -3.96 -8.29 -9.65
N ASN A 66 -4.05 -9.60 -9.79
CA ASN A 66 -4.77 -10.46 -8.86
C ASN A 66 -3.93 -11.69 -8.51
N HIS A 67 -3.26 -11.65 -7.37
CA HIS A 67 -2.45 -12.74 -6.86
C HIS A 67 -2.38 -12.68 -5.33
N SER A 68 -2.45 -13.83 -4.65
CA SER A 68 -2.50 -13.92 -3.19
C SER A 68 -1.25 -13.38 -2.49
N ASN A 69 -0.11 -13.32 -3.19
CA ASN A 69 1.16 -12.83 -2.65
C ASN A 69 1.51 -11.40 -3.13
N LEU A 70 0.54 -10.68 -3.67
CA LEU A 70 0.67 -9.27 -4.04
C LEU A 70 -0.34 -8.43 -3.27
N LEU A 71 0.14 -7.38 -2.63
CA LEU A 71 -0.69 -6.34 -2.05
C LEU A 71 -0.94 -5.27 -3.11
N HIS A 72 -2.21 -4.90 -3.31
CA HIS A 72 -2.57 -3.81 -4.20
C HIS A 72 -3.62 -2.90 -3.55
N ALA A 73 -3.68 -1.66 -4.03
CA ALA A 73 -4.68 -0.72 -3.57
C ALA A 73 -6.07 -1.07 -4.10
N ASN A 74 -7.08 -0.98 -3.23
CA ASN A 74 -8.47 -1.22 -3.59
C ASN A 74 -9.19 0.03 -4.08
N TYR A 75 -8.68 1.21 -3.71
CA TYR A 75 -9.32 2.50 -4.01
C TYR A 75 -8.27 3.61 -4.11
N LEU A 76 -8.50 4.51 -5.06
CA LEU A 76 -7.76 5.76 -5.22
C LEU A 76 -8.71 6.92 -5.00
N GLY A 77 -8.37 7.82 -4.08
CA GLY A 77 -9.12 9.03 -3.81
C GLY A 77 -8.23 10.27 -3.88
N VAL A 78 -8.89 11.42 -3.84
CA VAL A 78 -8.23 12.73 -3.70
C VAL A 78 -8.90 13.45 -2.55
N ASN A 79 -8.13 13.76 -1.52
CA ASN A 79 -8.63 14.46 -0.34
C ASN A 79 -9.27 15.80 -0.74
N ALA A 80 -10.52 15.99 -0.35
CA ALA A 80 -11.28 17.19 -0.69
C ALA A 80 -10.65 18.48 -0.14
N GLU A 81 -9.99 18.41 1.02
CA GLU A 81 -9.43 19.58 1.71
C GLU A 81 -8.12 20.08 1.07
N ASP A 82 -7.18 19.18 0.80
CA ASP A 82 -5.82 19.58 0.41
C ASP A 82 -5.39 19.07 -0.96
N LYS A 83 -6.30 18.37 -1.66
CA LYS A 83 -6.11 17.84 -3.02
C LYS A 83 -4.98 16.82 -3.13
N ARG A 84 -4.56 16.22 -2.03
CA ARG A 84 -3.56 15.16 -2.05
C ARG A 84 -4.19 13.83 -2.45
N PRO A 85 -3.61 13.09 -3.41
CA PRO A 85 -4.07 11.76 -3.74
C PRO A 85 -3.74 10.78 -2.63
N TYR A 86 -4.60 9.77 -2.47
CA TYR A 86 -4.37 8.69 -1.50
C TYR A 86 -4.81 7.34 -2.05
N LEU A 87 -4.18 6.30 -1.56
CA LEU A 87 -4.55 4.91 -1.83
C LEU A 87 -5.06 4.25 -0.56
N VAL A 88 -6.11 3.47 -0.70
CA VAL A 88 -6.64 2.59 0.34
C VAL A 88 -6.28 1.17 0.00
N MET A 89 -5.67 0.46 0.95
CA MET A 89 -5.22 -0.92 0.78
C MET A 89 -5.49 -1.74 2.03
N PRO A 90 -5.49 -3.08 1.95
CA PRO A 90 -5.59 -3.91 3.13
C PRO A 90 -4.48 -3.60 4.12
N PHE A 91 -4.81 -3.52 5.41
CA PHE A 91 -3.81 -3.40 6.45
C PHE A 91 -3.18 -4.75 6.75
N CYS A 92 -1.84 -4.80 6.81
CA CYS A 92 -1.07 -5.99 7.18
C CYS A 92 -0.57 -5.84 8.62
N PRO A 93 -1.26 -6.42 9.62
CA PRO A 93 -1.01 -6.14 11.04
C PRO A 93 0.34 -6.66 11.54
N ASN A 94 0.92 -7.65 10.87
CA ASN A 94 2.19 -8.26 11.27
C ASN A 94 3.42 -7.48 10.81
N GLY A 95 3.23 -6.40 10.06
CA GLY A 95 4.32 -5.56 9.56
C GLY A 95 5.20 -6.22 8.52
N SER A 96 6.43 -5.72 8.36
CA SER A 96 7.40 -6.26 7.43
C SER A 96 8.16 -7.45 8.02
N VAL A 97 8.79 -8.25 7.16
CA VAL A 97 9.63 -9.37 7.58
C VAL A 97 10.94 -8.93 8.26
N SER A 98 11.29 -7.66 8.17
CA SER A 98 12.52 -7.13 8.78
C SER A 98 12.61 -7.37 10.28
N SER A 99 11.48 -7.37 11.00
CA SER A 99 11.42 -7.67 12.43
C SER A 99 11.68 -9.13 12.77
N GLN A 100 11.66 -10.03 11.78
CA GLN A 100 11.83 -11.46 11.92
C GLN A 100 13.21 -11.95 11.46
N ILE A 101 14.05 -11.06 10.96
CA ILE A 101 15.41 -11.40 10.52
C ILE A 101 16.20 -11.97 11.70
N GLY A 102 16.76 -13.17 11.52
CA GLY A 102 17.55 -13.87 12.54
C GLY A 102 16.74 -14.71 13.53
N SER A 103 15.40 -14.61 13.52
CA SER A 103 14.52 -15.39 14.41
C SER A 103 13.51 -16.28 13.69
N MET A 104 13.49 -16.24 12.36
CA MET A 104 12.58 -17.03 11.54
C MET A 104 12.99 -18.50 11.55
N SER A 105 12.02 -19.41 11.70
CA SER A 105 12.26 -20.85 11.55
C SER A 105 12.61 -21.17 10.09
N GLU A 106 13.29 -22.31 9.87
CA GLU A 106 13.61 -22.78 8.52
C GLU A 106 12.35 -22.98 7.67
N ALA A 107 11.29 -23.56 8.26
CA ALA A 107 10.01 -23.75 7.57
C ALA A 107 9.38 -22.43 7.15
N ASP A 108 9.39 -21.41 8.04
CA ASP A 108 8.86 -20.08 7.73
C ASP A 108 9.70 -19.36 6.68
N LEU A 109 11.02 -19.51 6.72
CA LEU A 109 11.93 -18.95 5.72
C LEU A 109 11.64 -19.51 4.32
N TRP A 110 11.48 -20.84 4.20
CA TRP A 110 11.12 -21.47 2.92
C TRP A 110 9.75 -21.05 2.42
N ARG A 111 8.77 -20.91 3.31
CA ARG A 111 7.44 -20.40 2.96
C ARG A 111 7.54 -18.98 2.44
N PHE A 112 8.28 -18.12 3.13
CA PHE A 112 8.50 -16.74 2.71
C PHE A 112 9.14 -16.65 1.32
N ILE A 113 10.22 -17.40 1.08
CA ILE A 113 10.92 -17.44 -0.22
C ILE A 113 9.96 -17.89 -1.32
N ARG A 114 9.19 -18.94 -1.08
CA ARG A 114 8.22 -19.46 -2.03
C ARG A 114 7.13 -18.44 -2.36
N ASP A 115 6.60 -17.77 -1.35
CA ASP A 115 5.51 -16.80 -1.54
C ASP A 115 5.99 -15.56 -2.30
N VAL A 116 7.18 -15.05 -1.97
CA VAL A 116 7.80 -13.94 -2.72
C VAL A 116 8.08 -14.35 -4.17
N ALA A 117 8.67 -15.52 -4.38
CA ALA A 117 8.97 -16.02 -5.72
C ALA A 117 7.70 -16.21 -6.56
N SER A 118 6.61 -16.70 -5.95
CA SER A 118 5.30 -16.85 -6.61
C SER A 118 4.73 -15.50 -7.05
N GLY A 119 4.77 -14.49 -6.19
CA GLY A 119 4.33 -13.13 -6.53
C GLY A 119 5.15 -12.52 -7.67
N LEU A 120 6.48 -12.66 -7.60
CA LEU A 120 7.38 -12.17 -8.65
C LEU A 120 7.17 -12.91 -9.98
N ALA A 121 6.98 -14.23 -9.95
CA ALA A 121 6.70 -15.01 -11.16
C ALA A 121 5.42 -14.53 -11.84
N TYR A 122 4.38 -14.21 -11.07
CA TYR A 122 3.16 -13.65 -11.60
C TYR A 122 3.40 -12.30 -12.29
N LEU A 123 4.13 -11.37 -11.65
CA LEU A 123 4.47 -10.08 -12.24
C LEU A 123 5.29 -10.24 -13.52
N HIS A 124 6.27 -11.14 -13.52
CA HIS A 124 7.12 -11.39 -14.69
C HIS A 124 6.39 -12.10 -15.85
N SER A 125 5.27 -12.77 -15.55
CA SER A 125 4.44 -13.42 -16.58
C SER A 125 3.58 -12.44 -17.39
N LYS A 126 3.47 -11.20 -16.96
CA LYS A 126 2.67 -10.19 -17.67
C LYS A 126 3.34 -9.75 -18.97
N THR A 127 2.54 -9.22 -19.89
CA THR A 127 3.01 -8.70 -21.18
C THR A 127 2.66 -7.21 -21.30
N PRO A 128 3.64 -6.29 -21.20
CA PRO A 128 5.04 -6.52 -20.87
C PRO A 128 5.26 -6.99 -19.42
N PRO A 129 6.39 -7.65 -19.10
CA PRO A 129 6.70 -8.04 -17.72
C PRO A 129 6.78 -6.83 -16.78
N ILE A 130 6.28 -7.00 -15.56
CA ILE A 130 6.34 -5.98 -14.51
C ILE A 130 7.52 -6.31 -13.58
N ILE A 131 8.45 -5.37 -13.45
CA ILE A 131 9.63 -5.50 -12.60
C ILE A 131 9.41 -4.72 -11.31
N HIS A 132 9.58 -5.34 -10.15
CA HIS A 132 9.31 -4.71 -8.85
C HIS A 132 10.26 -3.54 -8.54
N GLN A 133 11.56 -3.72 -8.73
CA GLN A 133 12.64 -2.72 -8.56
C GLN A 133 12.93 -2.25 -7.12
N ASP A 134 12.18 -2.70 -6.11
CA ASP A 134 12.37 -2.28 -4.71
C ASP A 134 12.15 -3.44 -3.72
N ILE A 135 12.70 -4.62 -4.03
CA ILE A 135 12.63 -5.78 -3.14
C ILE A 135 13.50 -5.55 -1.91
N LYS A 136 12.88 -5.60 -0.74
CA LYS A 136 13.54 -5.44 0.56
C LYS A 136 12.71 -6.10 1.67
N PRO A 137 13.32 -6.43 2.85
CA PRO A 137 12.61 -6.96 4.01
C PRO A 137 11.49 -6.06 4.51
#